data_20011f069719b886e807c2f81c695165
#
_entry.id   20011f069719b886e807c2f81c695165
#
_cell.length_a   1.000
_cell.length_b   1.000
_cell.length_c   1.000
_cell.angle_alpha   90.00
_cell.angle_beta   90.00
_cell.angle_gamma   90.00
#
_symmetry.space_group_name_H-M   'P 1'
#
loop_
_entity.id
_entity.type
_entity.pdbx_description
1 polymer ?
#
loop_
_entity_poly.entity_id
_entity_poly.type
_entity_poly.pdbx_seq_one_letter_code
_entity_poly.pdbx_strand_id
1 'polypeptide(L)'
;MKVMAIQMPIKDGDVEANKLKVEQLLDLHSGADLYLLPELWSSGFFIDKWQDIAENSTPELLRWLSQEAAKRKIYLAGSLITKNDEGNYVNRLTMFNREGKLMVEYDKVHLFLPMGEGFLERGQKVNIVEIEGFRIAFGICYDLRFPEMFRKLALKTVDLFLVVAEWPKERYDALINLAAARAIENQCYLLLSNRIGKDCFRESFAGASGLYGPWGPIVFSYDEGAFGGEINLNDLKAAREVLNVFDERVEGVDF
;
A
#
# COMPACT_ATOMS: atom_id res chain seq x y z
N MET A 1 -10.56 5.48 13.41
CA MET A 1 -9.60 6.08 12.45
C MET A 1 -10.19 6.01 11.04
N LYS A 2 -10.21 7.12 10.31
CA LYS A 2 -10.68 7.15 8.91
C LYS A 2 -9.51 6.99 7.95
N VAL A 3 -9.56 5.99 7.08
CA VAL A 3 -8.49 5.64 6.14
C VAL A 3 -8.96 5.74 4.69
N MET A 4 -8.13 6.25 3.79
CA MET A 4 -8.44 6.43 2.37
C MET A 4 -7.27 5.97 1.49
N ALA A 5 -7.57 5.19 0.47
CA ALA A 5 -6.68 4.84 -0.62
C ALA A 5 -6.88 5.84 -1.77
N ILE A 6 -5.83 6.49 -2.21
CA ILE A 6 -5.81 7.34 -3.38
C ILE A 6 -5.73 6.46 -4.64
N GLN A 7 -6.64 6.69 -5.57
CA GLN A 7 -6.66 6.03 -6.87
C GLN A 7 -6.53 7.08 -7.98
N MET A 8 -5.44 7.02 -8.71
CA MET A 8 -5.11 8.03 -9.71
C MET A 8 -4.43 7.43 -10.94
N PRO A 9 -4.54 8.08 -12.11
CA PRO A 9 -3.64 7.79 -13.22
C PRO A 9 -2.23 8.26 -12.86
N ILE A 10 -1.23 7.45 -13.20
CA ILE A 10 0.17 7.80 -13.03
C ILE A 10 0.75 8.12 -14.41
N LYS A 11 1.37 9.29 -14.55
CA LYS A 11 2.09 9.69 -15.75
C LYS A 11 3.53 9.21 -15.63
N ASP A 12 3.86 8.19 -16.40
CA ASP A 12 5.12 7.47 -16.26
C ASP A 12 6.32 8.40 -16.46
N GLY A 13 7.21 8.43 -15.47
CA GLY A 13 8.41 9.24 -15.42
C GLY A 13 8.21 10.75 -15.28
N ASP A 14 6.98 11.24 -15.08
CA ASP A 14 6.68 12.66 -14.85
C ASP A 14 6.35 12.93 -13.38
N VAL A 15 7.40 13.04 -12.58
CA VAL A 15 7.32 13.18 -11.12
C VAL A 15 6.49 14.39 -10.70
N GLU A 16 6.66 15.54 -11.35
CA GLU A 16 5.95 16.77 -10.99
C GLU A 16 4.46 16.69 -11.30
N ALA A 17 4.08 16.11 -12.45
CA ALA A 17 2.66 15.93 -12.78
C ALA A 17 1.97 14.98 -11.78
N ASN A 18 2.65 13.92 -11.36
CA ASN A 18 2.12 12.97 -10.39
C ASN A 18 1.99 13.58 -8.99
N LYS A 19 2.99 14.37 -8.57
CA LYS A 19 2.96 15.13 -7.32
C LYS A 19 1.78 16.12 -7.28
N LEU A 20 1.57 16.91 -8.33
CA LEU A 20 0.43 17.82 -8.45
C LEU A 20 -0.91 17.07 -8.39
N LYS A 21 -0.99 15.88 -9.01
CA LYS A 21 -2.19 15.05 -8.96
C LYS A 21 -2.49 14.58 -7.53
N VAL A 22 -1.48 14.16 -6.78
CA VAL A 22 -1.64 13.80 -5.37
C VAL A 22 -2.14 14.99 -4.54
N GLU A 23 -1.55 16.18 -4.71
CA GLU A 23 -2.01 17.39 -4.01
C GLU A 23 -3.49 17.67 -4.26
N GLN A 24 -3.92 17.64 -5.54
CA GLN A 24 -5.32 17.85 -5.93
C GLN A 24 -6.27 16.83 -5.28
N LEU A 25 -5.90 15.56 -5.24
CA LEU A 25 -6.74 14.51 -4.66
C LEU A 25 -6.79 14.60 -3.13
N LEU A 26 -5.70 14.96 -2.47
CA LEU A 26 -5.67 15.21 -1.03
C LEU A 26 -6.53 16.43 -0.65
N ASP A 27 -6.57 17.47 -1.48
CA ASP A 27 -7.42 18.64 -1.27
C ASP A 27 -8.90 18.30 -1.47
N LEU A 28 -9.20 17.60 -2.56
CA LEU A 28 -10.58 17.24 -2.93
C LEU A 28 -11.23 16.27 -1.94
N HIS A 29 -10.44 15.33 -1.40
CA HIS A 29 -10.90 14.26 -0.51
C HIS A 29 -10.38 14.43 0.92
N SER A 30 -10.30 15.67 1.42
CA SER A 30 -9.81 15.94 2.76
C SER A 30 -10.68 15.32 3.87
N GLY A 31 -10.13 15.22 5.10
CA GLY A 31 -10.87 14.79 6.30
C GLY A 31 -10.74 13.30 6.65
N ALA A 32 -9.72 12.60 6.12
CA ALA A 32 -9.29 11.32 6.66
C ALA A 32 -8.02 11.47 7.51
N ASP A 33 -7.77 10.47 8.33
CA ASP A 33 -6.60 10.40 9.21
C ASP A 33 -5.37 9.87 8.49
N LEU A 34 -5.57 8.89 7.57
CA LEU A 34 -4.54 8.21 6.82
C LEU A 34 -4.88 8.16 5.34
N TYR A 35 -3.89 8.51 4.50
CA TYR A 35 -3.97 8.36 3.04
C TYR A 35 -2.87 7.44 2.55
N LEU A 36 -3.25 6.52 1.65
CA LEU A 36 -2.37 5.57 1.00
C LEU A 36 -2.30 5.87 -0.49
N LEU A 37 -1.13 6.24 -0.99
CA LEU A 37 -0.85 6.46 -2.42
C LEU A 37 -0.55 5.12 -3.10
N PRO A 38 -0.70 5.01 -4.44
CA PRO A 38 -0.39 3.79 -5.18
C PRO A 38 1.08 3.36 -5.11
N GLU A 39 1.38 2.18 -5.66
CA GLU A 39 2.75 1.71 -5.90
C GLU A 39 3.45 2.66 -6.87
N LEU A 40 4.72 2.98 -6.58
CA LEU A 40 5.57 3.83 -7.43
C LEU A 40 4.86 5.10 -7.96
N TRP A 41 4.00 5.68 -7.12
CA TRP A 41 3.03 6.72 -7.49
C TRP A 41 3.66 7.93 -8.20
N SER A 42 4.95 8.18 -8.00
CA SER A 42 5.67 9.31 -8.60
C SER A 42 6.28 9.03 -9.96
N SER A 43 6.61 7.76 -10.23
CA SER A 43 7.38 7.35 -11.42
C SER A 43 6.65 6.42 -12.37
N GLY A 44 5.68 5.62 -11.84
CA GLY A 44 5.17 4.46 -12.55
C GLY A 44 6.26 3.42 -12.85
N PHE A 45 5.92 2.41 -13.63
CA PHE A 45 6.87 1.37 -14.10
C PHE A 45 7.68 1.85 -15.32
N PHE A 46 8.23 3.07 -15.27
CA PHE A 46 9.11 3.59 -16.30
C PHE A 46 10.57 3.36 -15.94
N ILE A 47 11.01 2.11 -16.12
CA ILE A 47 12.28 1.56 -15.64
C ILE A 47 13.49 2.38 -16.11
N ASP A 48 13.48 2.86 -17.35
CA ASP A 48 14.58 3.65 -17.94
C ASP A 48 14.91 4.92 -17.15
N LYS A 49 13.95 5.43 -16.36
CA LYS A 49 14.14 6.61 -15.51
C LYS A 49 14.29 6.30 -14.03
N TRP A 50 14.14 5.06 -13.59
CA TRP A 50 14.12 4.75 -12.17
C TRP A 50 15.42 5.14 -11.44
N GLN A 51 16.58 4.94 -12.07
CA GLN A 51 17.86 5.37 -11.49
C GLN A 51 17.92 6.89 -11.29
N ASP A 52 17.61 7.64 -12.33
CA ASP A 52 17.61 9.11 -12.28
C ASP A 52 16.61 9.64 -11.24
N ILE A 53 15.38 9.08 -11.21
CA ILE A 53 14.34 9.47 -10.26
C ILE A 53 14.77 9.14 -8.82
N ALA A 54 15.30 7.94 -8.58
CA ALA A 54 15.76 7.54 -7.25
C ALA A 54 16.87 8.44 -6.71
N GLU A 55 17.78 8.89 -7.56
CA GLU A 55 18.92 9.71 -7.17
C GLU A 55 18.60 11.20 -7.08
N ASN A 56 17.85 11.73 -8.03
CA ASN A 56 17.67 13.17 -8.20
C ASN A 56 16.30 13.68 -7.73
N SER A 57 15.23 12.88 -7.83
CA SER A 57 13.87 13.33 -7.49
C SER A 57 13.38 12.80 -6.14
N THR A 58 13.61 11.53 -5.82
CA THR A 58 13.08 10.91 -4.62
C THR A 58 13.51 11.57 -3.31
N PRO A 59 14.75 12.06 -3.11
CA PRO A 59 15.12 12.78 -1.89
C PRO A 59 14.28 14.02 -1.64
N GLU A 60 13.88 14.74 -2.69
CA GLU A 60 12.99 15.89 -2.59
C GLU A 60 11.53 15.48 -2.36
N LEU A 61 11.07 14.41 -3.01
CA LEU A 61 9.75 13.86 -2.79
C LEU A 61 9.54 13.38 -1.36
N LEU A 62 10.52 12.78 -0.72
CA LEU A 62 10.46 12.38 0.67
C LEU A 62 10.31 13.61 1.60
N ARG A 63 11.03 14.70 1.31
CA ARG A 63 10.85 15.97 2.03
C ARG A 63 9.44 16.55 1.81
N TRP A 64 8.95 16.51 0.58
CA TRP A 64 7.61 16.97 0.26
C TRP A 64 6.52 16.13 0.95
N LEU A 65 6.61 14.79 0.94
CA LEU A 65 5.68 13.91 1.68
C LEU A 65 5.65 14.24 3.18
N SER A 66 6.82 14.45 3.78
CA SER A 66 6.96 14.89 5.18
C SER A 66 6.22 16.21 5.43
N GLN A 67 6.41 17.20 4.55
CA GLN A 67 5.78 18.52 4.66
C GLN A 67 4.26 18.44 4.47
N GLU A 68 3.77 17.68 3.49
CA GLU A 68 2.32 17.51 3.25
C GLU A 68 1.63 16.75 4.39
N ALA A 69 2.28 15.72 4.95
CA ALA A 69 1.78 15.02 6.12
C ALA A 69 1.64 15.97 7.33
N ALA A 70 2.67 16.79 7.62
CA ALA A 70 2.65 17.77 8.70
C ALA A 70 1.64 18.90 8.47
N LYS A 71 1.62 19.47 7.27
CA LYS A 71 0.71 20.57 6.88
C LYS A 71 -0.76 20.18 7.02
N ARG A 72 -1.10 18.94 6.60
CA ARG A 72 -2.47 18.42 6.63
C ARG A 72 -2.81 17.70 7.93
N LYS A 73 -1.81 17.43 8.78
CA LYS A 73 -1.93 16.66 10.03
C LYS A 73 -2.50 15.25 9.80
N ILE A 74 -1.97 14.56 8.79
CA ILE A 74 -2.39 13.23 8.37
C ILE A 74 -1.23 12.23 8.43
N TYR A 75 -1.55 10.93 8.45
CA TYR A 75 -0.61 9.89 8.07
C TYR A 75 -0.64 9.77 6.54
N LEU A 76 0.53 9.79 5.91
CA LEU A 76 0.67 9.72 4.46
C LEU A 76 1.67 8.62 4.09
N ALA A 77 1.22 7.64 3.31
CA ALA A 77 2.04 6.51 2.89
C ALA A 77 1.93 6.27 1.39
N GLY A 78 2.97 5.69 0.80
CA GLY A 78 3.02 5.30 -0.61
C GLY A 78 4.38 4.76 -0.98
N SER A 79 4.53 4.04 -2.10
CA SER A 79 5.84 3.54 -2.48
C SER A 79 6.50 4.38 -3.58
N LEU A 80 7.82 4.40 -3.52
CA LEU A 80 8.72 5.16 -4.39
C LEU A 80 9.88 4.25 -4.80
N ILE A 81 10.47 4.55 -5.96
CA ILE A 81 11.79 4.03 -6.30
C ILE A 81 12.84 4.84 -5.52
N THR A 82 13.74 4.16 -4.80
CA THR A 82 14.78 4.80 -4.00
C THR A 82 16.00 3.88 -3.84
N LYS A 83 16.97 4.29 -3.03
CA LYS A 83 18.10 3.45 -2.61
C LYS A 83 17.96 3.05 -1.15
N ASN A 84 18.38 1.81 -0.84
CA ASN A 84 18.57 1.38 0.55
C ASN A 84 19.92 1.89 1.10
N ASP A 85 20.21 1.57 2.35
CA ASP A 85 21.43 2.01 3.05
C ASP A 85 22.72 1.43 2.40
N GLU A 86 22.61 0.35 1.65
CA GLU A 86 23.70 -0.30 0.91
C GLU A 86 23.90 0.32 -0.48
N GLY A 87 23.03 1.25 -0.90
CA GLY A 87 23.08 1.92 -2.19
C GLY A 87 22.36 1.16 -3.32
N ASN A 88 21.69 0.05 -3.02
CA ASN A 88 20.92 -0.72 -3.99
C ASN A 88 19.54 -0.10 -4.22
N TYR A 89 19.02 -0.20 -5.46
CA TYR A 89 17.70 0.30 -5.80
C TYR A 89 16.61 -0.62 -5.25
N VAL A 90 15.57 -0.01 -4.65
CA VAL A 90 14.44 -0.71 -4.04
C VAL A 90 13.12 -0.02 -4.38
N ASN A 91 12.04 -0.79 -4.44
CA ASN A 91 10.67 -0.28 -4.40
C ASN A 91 10.26 -0.17 -2.93
N ARG A 92 10.29 1.05 -2.38
CA ARG A 92 10.13 1.31 -0.94
C ARG A 92 8.83 2.03 -0.63
N LEU A 93 7.99 1.42 0.20
CA LEU A 93 6.89 2.11 0.84
C LEU A 93 7.41 2.89 2.04
N THR A 94 7.12 4.18 2.06
CA THR A 94 7.40 5.07 3.19
C THR A 94 6.11 5.52 3.83
N MET A 95 6.14 5.80 5.14
CA MET A 95 5.01 6.35 5.87
C MET A 95 5.45 7.47 6.78
N PHE A 96 4.79 8.62 6.67
CA PHE A 96 5.00 9.81 7.50
C PHE A 96 3.83 10.01 8.45
N ASN A 97 4.12 10.47 9.67
CA ASN A 97 3.10 10.81 10.66
C ASN A 97 2.62 12.25 10.53
N ARG A 98 1.68 12.65 11.40
CA ARG A 98 1.04 13.97 11.43
C ARG A 98 1.99 15.15 11.73
N GLU A 99 3.21 14.87 12.21
CA GLU A 99 4.30 15.82 12.43
C GLU A 99 5.34 15.81 11.30
N GLY A 100 5.10 15.00 10.24
CA GLY A 100 6.02 14.83 9.12
C GLY A 100 7.22 13.94 9.43
N LYS A 101 7.22 13.21 10.54
CA LYS A 101 8.29 12.27 10.87
C LYS A 101 8.11 10.95 10.11
N LEU A 102 9.17 10.46 9.50
CA LEU A 102 9.23 9.14 8.89
C LEU A 102 9.08 8.06 9.97
N MET A 103 8.06 7.21 9.83
CA MET A 103 7.75 6.13 10.76
C MET A 103 8.17 4.77 10.26
N VAL A 104 8.06 4.55 8.96
CA VAL A 104 8.25 3.24 8.32
C VAL A 104 8.96 3.39 7.00
N GLU A 105 9.84 2.42 6.75
CA GLU A 105 10.39 2.08 5.46
C GLU A 105 10.19 0.58 5.27
N TYR A 106 9.49 0.20 4.21
CA TYR A 106 9.25 -1.19 3.83
C TYR A 106 9.65 -1.41 2.38
N ASP A 107 10.67 -2.19 2.14
CA ASP A 107 11.13 -2.58 0.81
C ASP A 107 10.37 -3.82 0.33
N LYS A 108 9.90 -3.80 -0.91
CA LYS A 108 9.16 -4.89 -1.54
C LYS A 108 9.92 -6.21 -1.42
N VAL A 109 9.29 -7.20 -0.80
CA VAL A 109 9.91 -8.52 -0.57
C VAL A 109 9.82 -9.40 -1.83
N HIS A 110 8.67 -9.42 -2.49
CA HIS A 110 8.46 -10.25 -3.68
C HIS A 110 8.47 -9.39 -4.94
N LEU A 111 9.59 -9.37 -5.64
CA LEU A 111 9.76 -8.65 -6.89
C LEU A 111 9.04 -9.36 -8.04
N PHE A 112 8.37 -8.59 -8.90
CA PHE A 112 7.70 -9.10 -10.10
C PHE A 112 8.63 -8.96 -11.32
N LEU A 113 9.47 -9.96 -11.53
CA LEU A 113 10.50 -9.96 -12.58
C LEU A 113 9.97 -9.70 -14.01
N PRO A 114 8.78 -10.20 -14.40
CA PRO A 114 8.24 -9.92 -15.73
C PRO A 114 8.01 -8.44 -16.06
N MET A 115 7.85 -7.58 -15.04
CA MET A 115 7.73 -6.12 -15.21
C MET A 115 9.05 -5.38 -14.99
N GLY A 116 10.21 -6.07 -15.04
CA GLY A 116 11.52 -5.42 -15.02
C GLY A 116 12.10 -5.11 -13.63
N GLU A 117 11.50 -5.59 -12.55
CA GLU A 117 12.03 -5.39 -11.19
C GLU A 117 13.31 -6.20 -10.89
N GLY A 118 13.87 -6.90 -11.89
CA GLY A 118 15.00 -7.81 -11.68
C GLY A 118 16.32 -7.15 -11.25
N PHE A 119 16.46 -5.82 -11.39
CA PHE A 119 17.63 -5.11 -10.90
C PHE A 119 17.42 -4.48 -9.51
N LEU A 120 16.20 -4.55 -8.96
CA LEU A 120 15.91 -4.09 -7.61
C LEU A 120 16.38 -5.12 -6.58
N GLU A 121 16.75 -4.62 -5.42
CA GLU A 121 17.00 -5.44 -4.24
C GLU A 121 15.69 -5.80 -3.54
N ARG A 122 15.61 -7.03 -3.02
CA ARG A 122 14.48 -7.50 -2.23
C ARG A 122 14.54 -7.00 -0.80
N GLY A 123 13.40 -6.59 -0.27
CA GLY A 123 13.25 -6.35 1.16
C GLY A 123 13.48 -7.63 1.98
N GLN A 124 14.11 -7.48 3.12
CA GLN A 124 14.41 -8.60 4.04
C GLN A 124 13.66 -8.50 5.36
N LYS A 125 12.98 -7.36 5.60
CA LYS A 125 12.30 -7.08 6.86
C LYS A 125 10.86 -6.64 6.60
N VAL A 126 9.97 -7.11 7.45
CA VAL A 126 8.59 -6.64 7.49
C VAL A 126 8.34 -6.08 8.88
N ASN A 127 8.04 -4.79 8.94
CA ASN A 127 7.82 -4.07 10.18
C ASN A 127 6.33 -3.99 10.49
N ILE A 128 5.99 -3.98 11.78
CA ILE A 128 4.67 -3.61 12.28
C ILE A 128 4.84 -2.30 13.03
N VAL A 129 3.99 -1.34 12.73
CA VAL A 129 3.94 -0.04 13.42
C VAL A 129 2.61 0.11 14.14
N GLU A 130 2.61 0.77 15.28
CA GLU A 130 1.38 1.09 16.02
C GLU A 130 1.00 2.55 15.79
N ILE A 131 -0.27 2.78 15.39
CA ILE A 131 -0.83 4.10 15.12
C ILE A 131 -2.24 4.14 15.71
N GLU A 132 -2.48 5.03 16.67
CA GLU A 132 -3.79 5.20 17.30
C GLU A 132 -4.39 3.88 17.82
N GLY A 133 -3.54 2.99 18.32
CA GLY A 133 -3.91 1.68 18.82
C GLY A 133 -4.04 0.57 17.76
N PHE A 134 -3.99 0.90 16.45
CA PHE A 134 -3.97 -0.09 15.37
C PHE A 134 -2.54 -0.57 15.10
N ARG A 135 -2.38 -1.86 14.97
CA ARG A 135 -1.13 -2.51 14.53
C ARG A 135 -1.18 -2.69 13.02
N ILE A 136 -0.31 -1.96 12.34
CA ILE A 136 -0.32 -1.81 10.87
C ILE A 136 0.89 -2.51 10.27
N ALA A 137 0.67 -3.30 9.21
CA ALA A 137 1.71 -3.91 8.39
C ALA A 137 1.52 -3.57 6.90
N PHE A 138 2.52 -3.89 6.09
CA PHE A 138 2.66 -3.36 4.73
C PHE A 138 2.84 -4.47 3.71
N GLY A 139 2.42 -4.20 2.47
CA GLY A 139 2.69 -5.02 1.30
C GLY A 139 2.72 -4.16 0.04
N ILE A 140 3.49 -4.61 -0.95
CA ILE A 140 3.57 -3.96 -2.26
C ILE A 140 3.20 -4.96 -3.34
N CYS A 141 2.06 -4.74 -4.00
CA CYS A 141 1.61 -5.37 -5.23
C CYS A 141 1.74 -6.90 -5.23
N TYR A 142 2.84 -7.42 -5.79
CA TYR A 142 3.08 -8.85 -5.93
C TYR A 142 3.16 -9.59 -4.59
N ASP A 143 3.51 -8.89 -3.49
CA ASP A 143 3.46 -9.45 -2.13
C ASP A 143 2.08 -10.04 -1.79
N LEU A 144 1.01 -9.48 -2.35
CA LEU A 144 -0.36 -9.92 -2.11
C LEU A 144 -0.61 -11.39 -2.52
N ARG A 145 0.23 -11.96 -3.41
CA ARG A 145 0.13 -13.36 -3.83
C ARG A 145 0.71 -14.37 -2.83
N PHE A 146 1.40 -13.90 -1.80
CA PHE A 146 2.12 -14.74 -0.85
C PHE A 146 1.42 -14.74 0.52
N PRO A 147 0.45 -15.67 0.74
CA PRO A 147 -0.33 -15.72 1.98
C PRO A 147 0.53 -15.93 3.22
N GLU A 148 1.67 -16.59 3.09
CA GLU A 148 2.60 -16.89 4.18
C GLU A 148 3.08 -15.62 4.87
N MET A 149 3.38 -14.57 4.11
CA MET A 149 3.81 -13.28 4.64
C MET A 149 2.69 -12.64 5.48
N PHE A 150 1.49 -12.57 4.93
CA PHE A 150 0.33 -11.97 5.62
C PHE A 150 -0.06 -12.76 6.86
N ARG A 151 -0.10 -14.10 6.78
CA ARG A 151 -0.39 -14.97 7.93
C ARG A 151 0.66 -14.82 9.03
N LYS A 152 1.94 -14.80 8.69
CA LYS A 152 3.03 -14.63 9.67
C LYS A 152 2.94 -13.29 10.41
N LEU A 153 2.50 -12.24 9.73
CA LEU A 153 2.27 -10.92 10.33
C LEU A 153 1.00 -10.90 11.17
N ALA A 154 -0.10 -11.47 10.68
CA ALA A 154 -1.37 -11.53 11.39
C ALA A 154 -1.26 -12.30 12.72
N LEU A 155 -0.42 -13.32 12.78
CA LEU A 155 -0.07 -14.03 14.02
C LEU A 155 0.64 -13.13 15.06
N LYS A 156 1.13 -11.98 14.64
CA LYS A 156 1.63 -10.92 15.52
C LYS A 156 0.57 -9.86 15.79
N THR A 157 -0.71 -10.18 15.65
CA THR A 157 -1.86 -9.32 15.92
C THR A 157 -1.91 -8.03 15.06
N VAL A 158 -1.77 -8.15 13.74
CA VAL A 158 -2.00 -7.04 12.81
C VAL A 158 -3.49 -6.75 12.68
N ASP A 159 -3.86 -5.48 12.72
CA ASP A 159 -5.24 -5.00 12.60
C ASP A 159 -5.54 -4.41 11.22
N LEU A 160 -4.52 -3.85 10.54
CA LEU A 160 -4.64 -3.25 9.22
C LEU A 160 -3.42 -3.58 8.36
N PHE A 161 -3.65 -4.07 7.15
CA PHE A 161 -2.65 -4.10 6.10
C PHE A 161 -2.81 -2.90 5.18
N LEU A 162 -1.72 -2.19 4.90
CA LEU A 162 -1.63 -1.19 3.83
C LEU A 162 -0.96 -1.82 2.62
N VAL A 163 -1.68 -1.92 1.51
CA VAL A 163 -1.19 -2.54 0.28
C VAL A 163 -1.27 -1.54 -0.86
N VAL A 164 -0.13 -1.27 -1.49
CA VAL A 164 -0.03 -0.41 -2.67
C VAL A 164 0.22 -1.25 -3.91
N ALA A 165 -0.34 -0.87 -5.07
CA ALA A 165 -0.22 -1.66 -6.29
C ALA A 165 -0.24 -0.82 -7.58
N GLU A 166 0.43 -1.35 -8.59
CA GLU A 166 0.21 -1.10 -10.02
C GLU A 166 -0.20 -2.42 -10.69
N TRP A 167 -1.43 -2.85 -10.43
CA TRP A 167 -1.93 -4.15 -10.86
C TRP A 167 -2.74 -4.03 -12.15
N PRO A 168 -2.34 -4.75 -13.22
CA PRO A 168 -2.98 -4.67 -14.52
C PRO A 168 -4.46 -5.09 -14.52
N LYS A 169 -5.23 -4.45 -15.39
CA LYS A 169 -6.66 -4.67 -15.53
C LYS A 169 -7.02 -6.12 -15.89
N GLU A 170 -6.21 -6.78 -16.70
CA GLU A 170 -6.47 -8.17 -17.13
C GLU A 170 -6.47 -9.17 -15.98
N ARG A 171 -5.90 -8.79 -14.85
CA ARG A 171 -5.79 -9.61 -13.64
C ARG A 171 -6.48 -9.00 -12.43
N TYR A 172 -7.44 -8.06 -12.65
CA TYR A 172 -8.07 -7.33 -11.53
C TYR A 172 -8.91 -8.23 -10.62
N ASP A 173 -9.54 -9.29 -11.17
CA ASP A 173 -10.27 -10.27 -10.33
C ASP A 173 -9.36 -10.92 -9.30
N ALA A 174 -8.13 -11.25 -9.70
CA ALA A 174 -7.14 -11.77 -8.77
C ALA A 174 -6.76 -10.74 -7.68
N LEU A 175 -6.65 -9.45 -8.03
CA LEU A 175 -6.37 -8.39 -7.06
C LEU A 175 -7.45 -8.30 -5.99
N ILE A 176 -8.72 -8.20 -6.41
CA ILE A 176 -9.87 -8.08 -5.50
C ILE A 176 -9.99 -9.32 -4.61
N ASN A 177 -9.93 -10.51 -5.23
CA ASN A 177 -10.06 -11.76 -4.50
C ASN A 177 -8.93 -11.97 -3.48
N LEU A 178 -7.69 -11.63 -3.86
CA LEU A 178 -6.55 -11.74 -2.95
C LEU A 178 -6.64 -10.71 -1.81
N ALA A 179 -7.02 -9.46 -2.10
CA ALA A 179 -7.19 -8.44 -1.06
C ALA A 179 -8.27 -8.86 -0.05
N ALA A 180 -9.43 -9.34 -0.55
CA ALA A 180 -10.48 -9.87 0.28
C ALA A 180 -10.02 -11.09 1.11
N ALA A 181 -9.32 -12.04 0.47
CA ALA A 181 -8.81 -13.22 1.16
C ALA A 181 -7.85 -12.84 2.31
N ARG A 182 -6.89 -11.91 2.07
CA ARG A 182 -5.97 -11.46 3.11
C ARG A 182 -6.67 -10.81 4.30
N ALA A 183 -7.74 -10.06 4.06
CA ALA A 183 -8.54 -9.48 5.14
C ALA A 183 -9.37 -10.53 5.89
N ILE A 184 -10.07 -11.41 5.17
CA ILE A 184 -10.96 -12.44 5.74
C ILE A 184 -10.17 -13.47 6.54
N GLU A 185 -9.18 -14.13 5.93
CA GLU A 185 -8.41 -15.21 6.54
C GLU A 185 -7.58 -14.77 7.75
N ASN A 186 -7.23 -13.48 7.81
CA ASN A 186 -6.45 -12.89 8.89
C ASN A 186 -7.29 -12.03 9.85
N GLN A 187 -8.61 -11.99 9.66
CA GLN A 187 -9.56 -11.25 10.50
C GLN A 187 -9.08 -9.83 10.85
N CYS A 188 -8.71 -9.09 9.80
CA CYS A 188 -8.18 -7.74 9.90
C CYS A 188 -8.76 -6.85 8.78
N TYR A 189 -8.42 -5.57 8.80
CA TYR A 189 -8.65 -4.69 7.66
C TYR A 189 -7.50 -4.80 6.65
N LEU A 190 -7.80 -4.47 5.40
CA LEU A 190 -6.82 -4.22 4.35
C LEU A 190 -7.26 -3.00 3.54
N LEU A 191 -6.40 -1.98 3.48
CA LEU A 191 -6.56 -0.83 2.60
C LEU A 191 -5.68 -1.05 1.38
N LEU A 192 -6.30 -1.11 0.19
CA LEU A 192 -5.64 -1.29 -1.09
C LEU A 192 -5.65 0.03 -1.86
N SER A 193 -4.47 0.49 -2.31
CA SER A 193 -4.33 1.58 -3.27
C SER A 193 -3.71 1.06 -4.56
N ASN A 194 -4.45 1.13 -5.66
CA ASN A 194 -4.00 0.73 -7.00
C ASN A 194 -4.16 1.91 -7.97
N ARG A 195 -3.31 1.98 -9.00
CA ARG A 195 -3.47 3.00 -10.06
C ARG A 195 -4.62 2.68 -11.00
N ILE A 196 -5.04 3.70 -11.75
CA ILE A 196 -5.94 3.58 -12.92
C ILE A 196 -5.25 4.12 -14.19
N GLY A 197 -5.95 4.00 -15.31
CA GLY A 197 -5.51 4.53 -16.59
C GLY A 197 -4.61 3.57 -17.36
N LYS A 198 -3.73 4.13 -18.15
CA LYS A 198 -2.76 3.38 -18.97
C LYS A 198 -1.35 3.88 -18.72
N ASP A 199 -0.38 2.98 -18.82
CA ASP A 199 1.04 3.35 -18.87
C ASP A 199 1.51 3.69 -20.29
N CYS A 200 2.79 4.07 -20.39
CA CYS A 200 3.44 4.37 -21.67
C CYS A 200 3.59 3.14 -22.58
N PHE A 201 3.48 1.92 -22.06
CA PHE A 201 3.51 0.65 -22.80
C PHE A 201 2.11 0.17 -23.21
N ARG A 202 1.05 0.97 -22.92
CA ARG A 202 -0.37 0.70 -23.17
C ARG A 202 -0.99 -0.38 -22.28
N GLU A 203 -0.31 -0.82 -21.23
CA GLU A 203 -0.93 -1.64 -20.19
C GLU A 203 -2.03 -0.84 -19.49
N SER A 204 -3.16 -1.47 -19.22
CA SER A 204 -4.31 -0.81 -18.59
C SER A 204 -4.44 -1.25 -17.13
N PHE A 205 -4.82 -0.30 -16.26
CA PHE A 205 -5.03 -0.50 -14.83
C PHE A 205 -6.46 -0.14 -14.47
N ALA A 206 -7.14 -1.00 -13.72
CA ALA A 206 -8.57 -0.86 -13.44
C ALA A 206 -8.87 -0.20 -12.10
N GLY A 207 -7.85 0.11 -11.30
CA GLY A 207 -8.10 0.58 -9.94
C GLY A 207 -8.50 -0.54 -9.00
N ALA A 208 -9.75 -0.54 -8.56
CA ALA A 208 -10.26 -1.39 -7.48
C ALA A 208 -9.63 -1.08 -6.11
N SER A 209 -9.15 0.16 -5.92
CA SER A 209 -8.73 0.64 -4.61
C SER A 209 -9.90 0.69 -3.64
N GLY A 210 -9.63 0.39 -2.37
CA GLY A 210 -10.69 0.39 -1.38
C GLY A 210 -10.30 -0.27 -0.07
N LEU A 211 -11.30 -0.43 0.78
CA LEU A 211 -11.20 -1.01 2.11
C LEU A 211 -11.87 -2.38 2.14
N TYR A 212 -11.15 -3.36 2.65
CA TYR A 212 -11.59 -4.73 2.87
C TYR A 212 -11.56 -5.00 4.38
N GLY A 213 -12.47 -5.81 4.88
CA GLY A 213 -12.59 -6.14 6.29
C GLY A 213 -12.67 -7.65 6.55
N PRO A 214 -12.85 -8.06 7.80
CA PRO A 214 -12.85 -9.47 8.19
C PRO A 214 -13.99 -10.30 7.55
N TRP A 215 -14.97 -9.64 6.97
CA TRP A 215 -16.11 -10.28 6.31
C TRP A 215 -16.12 -10.09 4.78
N GLY A 216 -15.09 -9.44 4.23
CA GLY A 216 -14.95 -9.18 2.79
C GLY A 216 -14.84 -7.70 2.42
N PRO A 217 -15.08 -7.36 1.15
CA PRO A 217 -15.02 -5.97 0.69
C PRO A 217 -16.03 -5.09 1.41
N ILE A 218 -15.57 -3.92 1.89
CA ILE A 218 -16.42 -2.88 2.51
C ILE A 218 -16.77 -1.83 1.45
N VAL A 219 -15.76 -1.32 0.75
CA VAL A 219 -15.89 -0.36 -0.32
C VAL A 219 -14.70 -0.47 -1.27
N PHE A 220 -14.94 -0.41 -2.56
CA PHE A 220 -13.91 -0.22 -3.57
C PHE A 220 -14.51 0.46 -4.82
N SER A 221 -13.66 1.04 -5.66
CA SER A 221 -14.09 1.74 -6.86
C SER A 221 -13.12 1.55 -8.02
N TYR A 222 -13.61 1.80 -9.22
CA TYR A 222 -12.84 1.83 -10.47
C TYR A 222 -12.57 3.25 -10.97
N ASP A 223 -13.11 4.27 -10.30
CA ASP A 223 -13.00 5.68 -10.69
C ASP A 223 -11.78 6.34 -10.06
N GLU A 224 -11.37 7.49 -10.59
CA GLU A 224 -10.36 8.35 -9.95
C GLU A 224 -10.92 8.92 -8.65
N GLY A 225 -10.11 8.94 -7.58
CA GLY A 225 -10.54 9.52 -6.31
C GLY A 225 -9.84 8.95 -5.09
N ALA A 226 -10.53 9.02 -3.95
CA ALA A 226 -10.10 8.42 -2.69
C ALA A 226 -11.20 7.52 -2.12
N PHE A 227 -10.86 6.28 -1.82
CA PHE A 227 -11.81 5.24 -1.43
C PHE A 227 -11.36 4.58 -0.13
N GLY A 228 -12.28 4.44 0.81
CA GLY A 228 -11.99 3.89 2.13
C GLY A 228 -13.13 4.14 3.09
N GLY A 229 -12.83 4.22 4.38
CA GLY A 229 -13.87 4.39 5.39
C GLY A 229 -13.32 4.46 6.80
N GLU A 230 -14.21 4.42 7.76
CA GLU A 230 -13.83 4.31 9.16
C GLU A 230 -13.50 2.85 9.51
N ILE A 231 -12.43 2.67 10.27
CA ILE A 231 -12.04 1.39 10.86
C ILE A 231 -12.10 1.48 12.38
N ASN A 232 -12.51 0.37 13.01
CA ASN A 232 -12.74 0.31 14.44
C ASN A 232 -12.19 -1.01 15.02
N LEU A 233 -11.40 -0.94 16.07
CA LEU A 233 -10.87 -2.13 16.74
C LEU A 233 -11.97 -3.01 17.38
N ASN A 234 -13.09 -2.41 17.80
CA ASN A 234 -14.20 -3.18 18.35
C ASN A 234 -14.85 -4.08 17.29
N ASP A 235 -14.89 -3.66 16.01
CA ASP A 235 -15.43 -4.50 14.94
C ASP A 235 -14.54 -5.72 14.68
N LEU A 236 -13.20 -5.55 14.75
CA LEU A 236 -12.26 -6.66 14.67
C LEU A 236 -12.39 -7.61 15.86
N LYS A 237 -12.53 -7.04 17.05
CA LYS A 237 -12.75 -7.83 18.27
C LYS A 237 -14.03 -8.67 18.15
N ALA A 238 -15.14 -8.05 17.76
CA ALA A 238 -16.40 -8.74 17.55
C ALA A 238 -16.30 -9.84 16.49
N ALA A 239 -15.60 -9.60 15.38
CA ALA A 239 -15.39 -10.60 14.35
C ALA A 239 -14.58 -11.81 14.86
N ARG A 240 -13.54 -11.57 15.65
CA ARG A 240 -12.71 -12.61 16.27
C ARG A 240 -13.45 -13.38 17.38
N GLU A 241 -14.42 -12.75 18.07
CA GLU A 241 -15.29 -13.41 19.03
C GLU A 241 -16.31 -14.35 18.37
N VAL A 242 -16.79 -13.97 17.16
CA VAL A 242 -17.73 -14.82 16.37
C VAL A 242 -17.03 -16.04 15.75
N LEU A 243 -15.83 -15.82 15.20
CA LEU A 243 -15.00 -16.87 14.58
C LEU A 243 -13.56 -16.73 15.09
N ASN A 244 -13.15 -17.65 15.96
CA ASN A 244 -11.81 -17.59 16.55
C ASN A 244 -10.79 -18.41 15.74
N VAL A 245 -10.60 -18.07 14.47
CA VAL A 245 -9.72 -18.85 13.56
C VAL A 245 -8.25 -18.90 14.01
N PHE A 246 -7.80 -17.97 14.85
CA PHE A 246 -6.42 -17.98 15.33
C PHE A 246 -6.19 -19.03 16.42
N ASP A 247 -7.12 -19.17 17.38
CA ASP A 247 -7.00 -20.13 18.49
C ASP A 247 -7.38 -21.55 18.04
N GLU A 248 -8.20 -21.68 16.97
CA GLU A 248 -8.61 -22.97 16.41
C GLU A 248 -7.58 -23.58 15.43
N ARG A 249 -6.46 -22.91 15.19
CA ARG A 249 -5.39 -23.44 14.36
C ARG A 249 -4.77 -24.68 14.97
N VAL A 250 -4.59 -25.70 14.14
CA VAL A 250 -3.86 -26.91 14.53
C VAL A 250 -2.39 -26.71 14.21
N GLU A 251 -1.53 -26.72 15.25
CA GLU A 251 -0.07 -26.62 15.11
C GLU A 251 0.55 -28.01 15.04
N GLY A 252 1.69 -28.11 14.35
CA GLY A 252 2.47 -29.37 14.29
C GLY A 252 1.92 -30.44 13.35
N VAL A 253 0.99 -30.07 12.47
CA VAL A 253 0.57 -30.92 11.36
C VAL A 253 1.40 -30.56 10.11
N ASP A 254 2.14 -31.50 9.60
CA ASP A 254 2.82 -31.41 8.29
C ASP A 254 1.76 -31.59 7.19
N PHE A 255 1.44 -30.49 6.48
CA PHE A 255 0.55 -30.48 5.32
C PHE A 255 1.32 -30.62 4.01
#